data_9fc439f51e24ca56722d632a045f32ed
#
_entry.id   9fc439f51e24ca56722d632a045f32ed
#
_cell.length_a   1.000
_cell.length_b   1.000
_cell.length_c   1.000
_cell.angle_alpha   90.00
_cell.angle_beta   90.00
_cell.angle_gamma   90.00
#
_symmetry.space_group_name_H-M   'P 1'
#
loop_
_entity.id
_entity.type
_entity.pdbx_description
1 polymer ?
#
loop_
_entity_poly.entity_id
_entity_poly.type
_entity_poly.pdbx_seq_one_letter_code
_entity_poly.pdbx_strand_id
1 'polypeptide(L)'
;LRNNGYYCFIPKTIAAKDTYVPYLYTDQDIENIFKIADSFTAPHAVKNKSIAYEMPLLLRLLFCCGMRVGEAINIKVGDIDFKRNLFILCVTKKYKQRLVPFGTALSEILYLYCVAMGILNDSAAYLFPENDPYTHISANSVGNYYRIIRKKAGINNLQQDKNGRGACLHCFRHTFAVRSFDKNERRGISQRESVPFLSTY
;
A
#
# COMPACT_ATOMS: atom_id res chain seq x y z
N LEU A 1 -33.53 -22.27 -13.85
CA LEU A 1 -33.47 -21.91 -15.28
C LEU A 1 -33.70 -23.13 -16.18
N ARG A 2 -33.19 -24.33 -15.84
CA ARG A 2 -33.44 -25.56 -16.62
C ARG A 2 -34.91 -25.99 -16.60
N ASN A 3 -35.64 -25.70 -15.53
CA ASN A 3 -37.04 -26.07 -15.39
C ASN A 3 -38.00 -25.26 -16.29
N ASN A 4 -37.52 -24.19 -16.93
CA ASN A 4 -38.29 -23.33 -17.82
C ASN A 4 -37.95 -23.53 -19.31
N GLY A 5 -37.28 -24.65 -19.68
CA GLY A 5 -36.95 -24.97 -21.05
C GLY A 5 -35.79 -24.22 -21.69
N TYR A 6 -35.05 -23.41 -20.92
CA TYR A 6 -33.89 -22.70 -21.43
C TYR A 6 -32.60 -23.52 -21.26
N TYR A 7 -31.91 -23.75 -22.36
CA TYR A 7 -30.55 -24.31 -22.35
C TYR A 7 -29.57 -23.21 -21.94
N CYS A 8 -28.98 -23.31 -20.75
CA CYS A 8 -27.87 -22.45 -20.35
C CYS A 8 -26.58 -23.25 -20.22
N PHE A 9 -25.49 -22.70 -20.71
CA PHE A 9 -24.17 -23.24 -20.48
C PHE A 9 -23.83 -23.06 -18.98
N ILE A 10 -23.65 -24.17 -18.28
CA ILE A 10 -23.12 -24.18 -16.91
C ILE A 10 -21.63 -24.46 -17.03
N PRO A 11 -20.76 -23.46 -16.76
CA PRO A 11 -19.33 -23.70 -16.76
C PRO A 11 -19.00 -24.82 -15.77
N LYS A 12 -18.08 -25.71 -16.12
CA LYS A 12 -17.53 -26.66 -15.15
C LYS A 12 -16.97 -25.88 -13.99
N THR A 13 -17.34 -26.23 -12.78
CA THR A 13 -16.77 -25.67 -11.56
C THR A 13 -15.27 -25.82 -11.64
N ILE A 14 -14.55 -24.73 -11.81
CA ILE A 14 -13.08 -24.74 -11.71
C ILE A 14 -12.81 -25.11 -10.27
N ALA A 15 -12.17 -26.27 -10.04
CA ALA A 15 -11.72 -26.64 -8.71
C ALA A 15 -10.90 -25.46 -8.14
N ALA A 16 -11.36 -24.90 -7.02
CA ALA A 16 -10.64 -23.85 -6.34
C ALA A 16 -9.25 -24.43 -6.02
N LYS A 17 -8.23 -23.98 -6.74
CA LYS A 17 -6.85 -24.27 -6.37
C LYS A 17 -6.63 -23.75 -4.96
N ASP A 18 -5.84 -24.49 -4.18
CA ASP A 18 -5.40 -24.16 -2.83
C ASP A 18 -5.42 -22.65 -2.54
N THR A 19 -6.26 -22.25 -1.61
CA THR A 19 -6.45 -20.84 -1.25
C THR A 19 -5.13 -20.28 -0.75
N TYR A 20 -4.58 -19.31 -1.47
CA TYR A 20 -3.44 -18.54 -1.01
C TYR A 20 -3.80 -17.81 0.29
N VAL A 21 -3.10 -18.11 1.37
CA VAL A 21 -3.23 -17.37 2.63
C VAL A 21 -2.10 -16.33 2.66
N PRO A 22 -2.44 -15.03 2.57
CA PRO A 22 -1.43 -13.98 2.60
C PRO A 22 -0.76 -13.92 3.97
N TYR A 23 0.53 -13.56 3.99
CA TYR A 23 1.22 -13.23 5.23
C TYR A 23 0.58 -11.97 5.85
N LEU A 24 0.25 -12.03 7.13
CA LEU A 24 -0.23 -10.87 7.89
C LEU A 24 0.88 -10.41 8.84
N TYR A 25 1.26 -9.15 8.73
CA TYR A 25 2.25 -8.56 9.62
C TYR A 25 1.72 -8.44 11.05
N THR A 26 2.46 -8.96 12.02
CA THR A 26 2.22 -8.74 13.44
C THR A 26 2.55 -7.30 13.84
N ASP A 27 2.15 -6.87 15.04
CA ASP A 27 2.54 -5.54 15.55
C ASP A 27 4.07 -5.42 15.66
N GLN A 28 4.74 -6.48 16.11
CA GLN A 28 6.19 -6.54 16.22
C GLN A 28 6.88 -6.45 14.84
N ASP A 29 6.33 -7.11 13.81
CA ASP A 29 6.87 -7.00 12.45
C ASP A 29 6.79 -5.56 11.95
N ILE A 30 5.65 -4.90 12.16
CA ILE A 30 5.41 -3.52 11.74
C ILE A 30 6.37 -2.56 12.45
N GLU A 31 6.52 -2.72 13.78
CA GLU A 31 7.44 -1.92 14.57
C GLU A 31 8.90 -2.08 14.10
N ASN A 32 9.33 -3.32 13.90
CA ASN A 32 10.68 -3.63 13.41
C ASN A 32 10.91 -3.05 12.00
N ILE A 33 9.92 -3.19 11.09
CA ILE A 33 10.00 -2.63 9.74
C ILE A 33 10.16 -1.12 9.80
N PHE A 34 9.34 -0.42 10.59
CA PHE A 34 9.40 1.03 10.67
C PHE A 34 10.70 1.51 11.32
N LYS A 35 11.17 0.85 12.39
CA LYS A 35 12.45 1.14 13.00
C LYS A 35 13.61 1.05 12.01
N ILE A 36 13.65 -0.01 11.21
CA ILE A 36 14.67 -0.18 10.17
C ILE A 36 14.48 0.81 9.03
N ALA A 37 13.24 1.09 8.62
CA ALA A 37 12.96 2.05 7.55
C ALA A 37 13.39 3.48 7.95
N ASP A 38 13.12 3.90 9.20
CA ASP A 38 13.48 5.23 9.70
C ASP A 38 15.01 5.42 9.84
N SER A 39 15.72 4.32 10.08
CA SER A 39 17.21 4.32 10.11
C SER A 39 17.83 3.93 8.77
N PHE A 40 17.04 3.81 7.71
CA PHE A 40 17.51 3.34 6.41
C PHE A 40 18.40 4.38 5.75
N THR A 41 19.62 3.98 5.44
CA THR A 41 20.58 4.77 4.65
C THR A 41 20.66 4.19 3.24
N ALA A 42 20.61 5.06 2.24
CA ALA A 42 20.77 4.62 0.86
C ALA A 42 22.18 4.02 0.65
N PRO A 43 22.30 2.85 0.01
CA PRO A 43 23.60 2.30 -0.34
C PRO A 43 24.40 3.30 -1.21
N HIS A 44 25.72 3.38 -1.03
CA HIS A 44 26.57 4.34 -1.72
C HIS A 44 26.47 4.32 -3.26
N ALA A 45 26.12 3.18 -3.85
CA ALA A 45 25.97 2.99 -5.31
C ALA A 45 24.62 3.45 -5.87
N VAL A 46 23.71 3.97 -5.05
CA VAL A 46 22.36 4.31 -5.49
C VAL A 46 22.31 5.74 -6.01
N LYS A 47 21.78 5.91 -7.22
CA LYS A 47 21.59 7.23 -7.87
C LYS A 47 20.57 8.09 -7.12
N ASN A 48 19.47 7.48 -6.66
CA ASN A 48 18.42 8.17 -5.93
C ASN A 48 18.76 8.22 -4.42
N LYS A 49 19.30 9.35 -3.95
CA LYS A 49 19.64 9.56 -2.54
C LYS A 49 18.41 9.82 -1.66
N SER A 50 17.30 10.27 -2.24
CA SER A 50 16.04 10.57 -1.54
C SER A 50 15.33 9.32 -1.03
N ILE A 51 15.70 8.14 -1.53
CA ILE A 51 15.09 6.86 -1.15
C ILE A 51 15.08 6.61 0.37
N ALA A 52 16.07 7.16 1.09
CA ALA A 52 16.15 7.07 2.54
C ALA A 52 14.97 7.78 3.23
N TYR A 53 14.47 8.87 2.63
CA TYR A 53 13.30 9.61 3.12
C TYR A 53 11.99 9.07 2.55
N GLU A 54 12.03 8.55 1.33
CA GLU A 54 10.86 8.02 0.61
C GLU A 54 10.34 6.72 1.23
N MET A 55 11.24 5.77 1.52
CA MET A 55 10.83 4.45 1.98
C MET A 55 10.07 4.47 3.32
N PRO A 56 10.49 5.24 4.34
CA PRO A 56 9.73 5.33 5.59
C PRO A 56 8.29 5.82 5.39
N LEU A 57 8.11 6.85 4.57
CA LEU A 57 6.80 7.40 4.28
C LEU A 57 5.96 6.45 3.43
N LEU A 58 6.52 5.88 2.37
CA LEU A 58 5.84 4.96 1.47
C LEU A 58 5.30 3.74 2.22
N LEU A 59 6.12 3.13 3.09
CA LEU A 59 5.67 1.99 3.90
C LEU A 59 4.54 2.36 4.86
N ARG A 60 4.57 3.58 5.44
CA ARG A 60 3.48 4.10 6.26
C ARG A 60 2.19 4.29 5.45
N LEU A 61 2.27 4.79 4.21
CA LEU A 61 1.09 4.89 3.33
C LEU A 61 0.48 3.53 3.02
N LEU A 62 1.32 2.53 2.71
CA LEU A 62 0.83 1.18 2.44
C LEU A 62 0.15 0.58 3.67
N PHE A 63 0.70 0.81 4.86
CA PHE A 63 0.16 0.28 6.12
C PHE A 63 -1.08 1.03 6.60
N CYS A 64 -1.03 2.37 6.65
CA CYS A 64 -2.10 3.19 7.24
C CYS A 64 -3.29 3.39 6.30
N CYS A 65 -3.06 3.37 4.98
CA CYS A 65 -4.08 3.66 3.98
C CYS A 65 -4.46 2.44 3.14
N GLY A 66 -3.75 1.33 3.29
CA GLY A 66 -4.02 0.10 2.53
C GLY A 66 -3.88 0.27 1.01
N MET A 67 -3.06 1.21 0.55
CA MET A 67 -2.85 1.47 -0.87
C MET A 67 -2.09 0.32 -1.55
N ARG A 68 -2.30 0.17 -2.87
CA ARG A 68 -1.38 -0.62 -3.69
C ARG A 68 -0.09 0.17 -3.93
N VAL A 69 1.05 -0.52 -4.08
CA VAL A 69 2.33 0.14 -4.38
C VAL A 69 2.20 1.04 -5.60
N GLY A 70 1.58 0.55 -6.68
CA GLY A 70 1.36 1.35 -7.88
C GLY A 70 0.46 2.57 -7.67
N GLU A 71 -0.50 2.52 -6.76
CA GLU A 71 -1.29 3.68 -6.38
C GLU A 71 -0.42 4.70 -5.64
N ALA A 72 0.34 4.24 -4.64
CA ALA A 72 1.17 5.11 -3.81
C ALA A 72 2.26 5.84 -4.59
N ILE A 73 3.01 5.15 -5.47
CA ILE A 73 4.09 5.78 -6.25
C ILE A 73 3.58 6.75 -7.31
N ASN A 74 2.32 6.65 -7.73
CA ASN A 74 1.70 7.54 -8.69
C ASN A 74 1.04 8.79 -8.07
N ILE A 75 1.08 8.95 -6.74
CA ILE A 75 0.54 10.13 -6.06
C ILE A 75 1.38 11.35 -6.44
N LYS A 76 0.70 12.41 -6.84
CA LYS A 76 1.26 13.75 -6.97
C LYS A 76 0.95 14.59 -5.74
N VAL A 77 1.75 15.62 -5.49
CA VAL A 77 1.50 16.55 -4.39
C VAL A 77 0.11 17.19 -4.51
N GLY A 78 -0.34 17.49 -5.73
CA GLY A 78 -1.68 18.01 -6.00
C GLY A 78 -2.84 17.04 -5.69
N ASP A 79 -2.55 15.75 -5.51
CA ASP A 79 -3.55 14.75 -5.13
C ASP A 79 -3.78 14.70 -3.61
N ILE A 80 -3.06 15.53 -2.82
CA ILE A 80 -3.12 15.55 -1.36
C ILE A 80 -3.97 16.73 -0.89
N ASP A 81 -5.10 16.46 -0.28
CA ASP A 81 -5.89 17.46 0.43
C ASP A 81 -5.52 17.45 1.91
N PHE A 82 -4.58 18.30 2.29
CA PHE A 82 -4.14 18.46 3.68
C PHE A 82 -5.22 19.03 4.62
N LYS A 83 -6.20 19.76 4.09
CA LYS A 83 -7.29 20.32 4.91
C LYS A 83 -8.27 19.25 5.34
N ARG A 84 -8.55 18.29 4.46
CA ARG A 84 -9.47 17.20 4.72
C ARG A 84 -8.76 15.90 5.13
N ASN A 85 -7.43 15.85 5.10
CA ASN A 85 -6.61 14.68 5.35
C ASN A 85 -7.00 13.50 4.46
N LEU A 86 -6.99 13.70 3.14
CA LEU A 86 -7.31 12.66 2.18
C LEU A 86 -6.46 12.76 0.90
N PHE A 87 -6.27 11.61 0.25
CA PHE A 87 -5.74 11.54 -1.10
C PHE A 87 -6.89 11.42 -2.11
N ILE A 88 -6.77 12.09 -3.24
CA ILE A 88 -7.68 12.00 -4.38
C ILE A 88 -7.00 11.17 -5.46
N LEU A 89 -7.20 9.85 -5.44
CA LEU A 89 -6.57 8.94 -6.37
C LEU A 89 -7.41 8.79 -7.65
N CYS A 90 -6.81 9.07 -8.81
CA CYS A 90 -7.44 8.82 -10.10
C CYS A 90 -7.20 7.36 -10.50
N VAL A 91 -8.26 6.53 -10.52
CA VAL A 91 -8.17 5.14 -10.97
C VAL A 91 -8.27 5.09 -12.50
N THR A 92 -7.13 4.79 -13.13
CA THR A 92 -6.93 4.89 -14.59
C THR A 92 -7.85 4.04 -15.47
N LYS A 93 -8.49 2.99 -14.95
CA LYS A 93 -9.29 2.08 -15.78
C LYS A 93 -10.73 2.54 -16.10
N LYS A 94 -11.30 3.52 -15.39
CA LYS A 94 -12.69 4.00 -15.60
C LYS A 94 -12.91 5.47 -15.19
N TYR A 95 -11.89 6.31 -15.11
CA TYR A 95 -12.00 7.70 -14.62
C TYR A 95 -12.72 7.85 -13.26
N LYS A 96 -12.72 6.81 -12.43
CA LYS A 96 -13.28 6.87 -11.10
C LYS A 96 -12.25 7.40 -10.12
N GLN A 97 -12.61 8.46 -9.43
CA GLN A 97 -11.82 8.95 -8.30
C GLN A 97 -12.10 8.09 -7.07
N ARG A 98 -11.04 7.82 -6.32
CA ARG A 98 -11.13 7.18 -5.02
C ARG A 98 -10.53 8.10 -3.98
N LEU A 99 -11.32 8.42 -2.95
CA LEU A 99 -10.85 9.17 -1.80
C LEU A 99 -10.27 8.21 -0.76
N VAL A 100 -9.06 8.49 -0.30
CA VAL A 100 -8.38 7.67 0.71
C VAL A 100 -8.06 8.57 1.90
N PRO A 101 -8.82 8.47 3.00
CA PRO A 101 -8.56 9.26 4.19
C PRO A 101 -7.32 8.78 4.94
N PHE A 102 -6.65 9.70 5.61
CA PHE A 102 -5.53 9.41 6.50
C PHE A 102 -5.64 10.21 7.80
N GLY A 103 -4.91 9.75 8.83
CA GLY A 103 -4.93 10.40 10.15
C GLY A 103 -4.06 11.65 10.21
N THR A 104 -4.30 12.51 11.21
CA THR A 104 -3.55 13.75 11.45
C THR A 104 -2.06 13.53 11.62
N ALA A 105 -1.65 12.49 12.35
CA ALA A 105 -0.23 12.15 12.51
C ALA A 105 0.47 11.85 11.17
N LEU A 106 -0.23 11.19 10.23
CA LEU A 106 0.31 10.96 8.89
C LEU A 106 0.34 12.25 8.07
N SER A 107 -0.64 13.15 8.27
CA SER A 107 -0.68 14.47 7.65
C SER A 107 0.55 15.30 7.99
N GLU A 108 0.93 15.32 9.26
CA GLU A 108 2.13 16.02 9.72
C GLU A 108 3.41 15.46 9.09
N ILE A 109 3.56 14.14 9.07
CA ILE A 109 4.71 13.46 8.44
C ILE A 109 4.76 13.79 6.94
N LEU A 110 3.62 13.73 6.24
CA LEU A 110 3.52 14.07 4.81
C LEU A 110 3.93 15.51 4.54
N TYR A 111 3.44 16.45 5.36
CA TYR A 111 3.76 17.86 5.22
C TYR A 111 5.26 18.10 5.39
N LEU A 112 5.84 17.59 6.49
CA LEU A 112 7.28 17.72 6.77
C LEU A 112 8.14 17.07 5.67
N TYR A 113 7.70 15.92 5.15
CA TYR A 113 8.35 15.26 4.04
C TYR A 113 8.33 16.13 2.77
N CYS A 114 7.17 16.68 2.39
CA CYS A 114 7.06 17.55 1.21
C CYS A 114 7.92 18.82 1.34
N VAL A 115 8.04 19.37 2.56
CA VAL A 115 8.94 20.50 2.85
C VAL A 115 10.39 20.07 2.66
N ALA A 116 10.81 18.96 3.27
CA ALA A 116 12.18 18.46 3.20
C ALA A 116 12.62 18.11 1.78
N MET A 117 11.68 17.60 0.97
CA MET A 117 11.91 17.28 -0.45
C MET A 117 11.82 18.50 -1.37
N GLY A 118 11.39 19.67 -0.86
CA GLY A 118 11.22 20.89 -1.66
C GLY A 118 10.08 20.85 -2.68
N ILE A 119 9.11 19.92 -2.51
CA ILE A 119 8.02 19.70 -3.48
C ILE A 119 6.66 20.24 -3.01
N LEU A 120 6.56 20.79 -1.80
CA LEU A 120 5.28 21.15 -1.18
C LEU A 120 4.40 22.06 -2.06
N ASN A 121 5.01 22.99 -2.78
CA ASN A 121 4.31 23.97 -3.61
C ASN A 121 4.23 23.58 -5.09
N ASP A 122 4.68 22.39 -5.46
CA ASP A 122 4.62 21.87 -6.81
C ASP A 122 3.57 20.76 -6.92
N SER A 123 2.35 21.14 -7.33
CA SER A 123 1.24 20.20 -7.47
C SER A 123 1.45 19.13 -8.54
N ALA A 124 2.36 19.35 -9.50
CA ALA A 124 2.67 18.41 -10.58
C ALA A 124 3.74 17.39 -10.19
N ALA A 125 4.54 17.69 -9.14
CA ALA A 125 5.57 16.80 -8.65
C ALA A 125 4.99 15.51 -8.09
N TYR A 126 5.67 14.38 -8.33
CA TYR A 126 5.35 13.12 -7.67
C TYR A 126 5.75 13.17 -6.18
N LEU A 127 4.94 12.53 -5.34
CA LEU A 127 5.25 12.40 -3.91
C LEU A 127 6.53 11.60 -3.68
N PHE A 128 6.79 10.61 -4.54
CA PHE A 128 7.99 9.77 -4.51
C PHE A 128 8.75 9.91 -5.83
N PRO A 129 9.51 10.99 -6.01
CA PRO A 129 10.24 11.23 -7.26
C PRO A 129 11.45 10.30 -7.40
N GLU A 130 11.91 10.05 -8.61
CA GLU A 130 13.17 9.33 -8.84
C GLU A 130 14.37 10.30 -8.83
N ASN A 131 14.74 10.84 -9.99
CA ASN A 131 15.85 11.79 -10.11
C ASN A 131 15.36 13.21 -10.43
N ASP A 132 14.15 13.31 -10.92
CA ASP A 132 13.46 14.54 -11.20
C ASP A 132 12.04 14.50 -10.62
N PRO A 133 11.46 15.64 -10.20
CA PRO A 133 10.17 15.67 -9.51
C PRO A 133 8.98 15.18 -10.34
N TYR A 134 9.14 15.08 -11.68
CA TYR A 134 8.06 14.68 -12.60
C TYR A 134 8.15 13.22 -13.04
N THR A 135 9.11 12.47 -12.51
CA THR A 135 9.26 11.03 -12.73
C THR A 135 9.21 10.31 -11.38
N HIS A 136 8.26 9.37 -11.20
CA HIS A 136 8.13 8.64 -9.95
C HIS A 136 9.09 7.45 -9.86
N ILE A 137 9.43 7.06 -8.65
CA ILE A 137 10.20 5.83 -8.37
C ILE A 137 9.49 4.59 -8.96
N SER A 138 10.26 3.63 -9.45
CA SER A 138 9.69 2.39 -9.99
C SER A 138 9.24 1.43 -8.88
N ALA A 139 8.16 0.65 -9.15
CA ALA A 139 7.71 -0.38 -8.22
C ALA A 139 8.79 -1.46 -7.96
N ASN A 140 9.65 -1.72 -8.95
CA ASN A 140 10.77 -2.65 -8.80
C ASN A 140 11.82 -2.10 -7.83
N SER A 141 12.13 -0.81 -7.92
CA SER A 141 13.05 -0.15 -6.97
C SER A 141 12.51 -0.24 -5.56
N VAL A 142 11.23 0.12 -5.36
CA VAL A 142 10.55 -0.01 -4.05
C VAL A 142 10.64 -1.45 -3.52
N GLY A 143 10.36 -2.43 -4.37
CA GLY A 143 10.44 -3.85 -4.02
C GLY A 143 11.84 -4.28 -3.58
N ASN A 144 12.88 -3.78 -4.25
CA ASN A 144 14.28 -4.07 -3.92
C ASN A 144 14.67 -3.47 -2.57
N TYR A 145 14.34 -2.20 -2.32
CA TYR A 145 14.63 -1.55 -1.04
C TYR A 145 13.85 -2.18 0.11
N TYR A 146 12.58 -2.49 -0.12
CA TYR A 146 11.77 -3.18 0.88
C TYR A 146 12.36 -4.55 1.25
N ARG A 147 12.90 -5.30 0.29
CA ARG A 147 13.56 -6.58 0.56
C ARG A 147 14.75 -6.43 1.51
N ILE A 148 15.53 -5.34 1.37
CA ILE A 148 16.65 -5.02 2.27
C ILE A 148 16.12 -4.69 3.67
N ILE A 149 15.12 -3.80 3.76
CA ILE A 149 14.50 -3.39 5.03
C ILE A 149 13.91 -4.61 5.75
N ARG A 150 13.12 -5.42 5.06
CA ARG A 150 12.51 -6.62 5.60
C ARG A 150 13.54 -7.60 6.17
N LYS A 151 14.63 -7.85 5.43
CA LYS A 151 15.72 -8.73 5.88
C LYS A 151 16.37 -8.21 7.15
N LYS A 152 16.65 -6.90 7.22
CA LYS A 152 17.22 -6.25 8.42
C LYS A 152 16.25 -6.24 9.60
N ALA A 153 14.94 -6.18 9.35
CA ALA A 153 13.89 -6.28 10.36
C ALA A 153 13.69 -7.71 10.91
N GLY A 154 14.48 -8.68 10.42
CA GLY A 154 14.40 -10.07 10.88
C GLY A 154 13.23 -10.87 10.31
N ILE A 155 12.46 -10.29 9.37
CA ILE A 155 11.33 -10.96 8.75
C ILE A 155 11.85 -11.81 7.59
N ASN A 156 12.24 -13.01 7.91
CA ASN A 156 12.69 -14.00 6.95
C ASN A 156 11.47 -14.75 6.35
N ASN A 157 11.65 -15.34 5.17
CA ASN A 157 10.60 -16.09 4.46
C ASN A 157 10.22 -17.43 5.14
N LEU A 158 10.24 -17.49 6.47
CA LEU A 158 9.98 -18.72 7.23
C LEU A 158 8.53 -19.23 7.09
N GLN A 159 7.61 -18.38 6.68
CA GLN A 159 6.22 -18.73 6.34
C GLN A 159 5.99 -18.49 4.84
N GLN A 160 6.65 -19.26 4.01
CA GLN A 160 6.29 -19.32 2.59
C GLN A 160 5.04 -20.19 2.43
N ASP A 161 4.10 -19.74 1.59
CA ASP A 161 3.04 -20.62 1.11
C ASP A 161 3.66 -21.79 0.30
N LYS A 162 2.84 -22.77 -0.07
CA LYS A 162 3.26 -23.90 -0.91
C LYS A 162 3.90 -23.46 -2.25
N ASN A 163 3.73 -22.19 -2.65
CA ASN A 163 4.27 -21.59 -3.87
C ASN A 163 5.50 -20.72 -3.60
N GLY A 164 6.09 -20.76 -2.42
CA GLY A 164 7.27 -19.98 -2.05
C GLY A 164 7.02 -18.49 -1.82
N ARG A 165 5.75 -18.06 -1.64
CA ARG A 165 5.39 -16.66 -1.42
C ARG A 165 5.41 -16.35 0.07
N GLY A 166 6.27 -15.43 0.48
CA GLY A 166 6.37 -14.96 1.86
C GLY A 166 5.92 -13.50 1.99
N ALA A 167 6.34 -12.88 3.10
CA ALA A 167 6.07 -11.48 3.40
C ALA A 167 6.50 -10.54 2.26
N CYS A 168 5.60 -9.73 1.75
CA CYS A 168 5.82 -8.81 0.63
C CYS A 168 5.08 -7.48 0.83
N LEU A 169 5.33 -6.49 -0.03
CA LEU A 169 4.67 -5.17 0.05
C LEU A 169 3.14 -5.27 0.01
N HIS A 170 2.59 -6.21 -0.76
CA HIS A 170 1.13 -6.40 -0.83
C HIS A 170 0.53 -6.88 0.50
N CYS A 171 1.33 -7.53 1.35
CA CYS A 171 0.91 -7.97 2.67
C CYS A 171 0.56 -6.81 3.62
N PHE A 172 1.11 -5.60 3.41
CA PHE A 172 0.66 -4.41 4.14
C PHE A 172 -0.82 -4.13 3.93
N ARG A 173 -1.28 -4.24 2.67
CA ARG A 173 -2.69 -4.03 2.34
C ARG A 173 -3.57 -5.13 2.93
N HIS A 174 -3.14 -6.39 2.91
CA HIS A 174 -3.86 -7.47 3.58
C HIS A 174 -3.96 -7.24 5.09
N THR A 175 -2.85 -6.84 5.72
CA THR A 175 -2.81 -6.52 7.16
C THR A 175 -3.74 -5.34 7.47
N PHE A 176 -3.71 -4.27 6.65
CA PHE A 176 -4.63 -3.14 6.78
C PHE A 176 -6.09 -3.57 6.70
N ALA A 177 -6.44 -4.40 5.71
CA ALA A 177 -7.81 -4.87 5.52
C ALA A 177 -8.29 -5.65 6.74
N VAL A 178 -7.53 -6.65 7.19
CA VAL A 178 -7.89 -7.46 8.37
C VAL A 178 -8.07 -6.57 9.61
N ARG A 179 -7.10 -5.70 9.91
CA ARG A 179 -7.20 -4.79 11.07
C ARG A 179 -8.38 -3.82 10.98
N SER A 180 -8.71 -3.38 9.77
CA SER A 180 -9.86 -2.50 9.55
C SER A 180 -11.17 -3.24 9.79
N PHE A 181 -11.29 -4.50 9.34
CA PHE A 181 -12.43 -5.36 9.63
C PHE A 181 -12.59 -5.60 11.13
N ASP A 182 -11.54 -6.02 11.82
CA ASP A 182 -11.56 -6.27 13.28
C ASP A 182 -11.98 -5.01 14.05
N LYS A 183 -11.46 -3.84 13.65
CA LYS A 183 -11.83 -2.56 14.27
C LYS A 183 -13.28 -2.19 14.04
N ASN A 184 -13.81 -2.43 12.85
CA ASN A 184 -15.20 -2.15 12.51
C ASN A 184 -16.14 -3.12 13.23
N GLU A 185 -15.80 -4.40 13.30
CA GLU A 185 -16.57 -5.41 14.04
C GLU A 185 -16.68 -5.06 15.54
N ARG A 186 -15.58 -4.65 16.17
CA ARG A 186 -15.59 -4.15 17.56
C ARG A 186 -16.48 -2.90 17.76
N ARG A 187 -16.76 -2.15 16.70
CA ARG A 187 -17.68 -1.01 16.70
C ARG A 187 -19.11 -1.37 16.33
N GLY A 188 -19.40 -2.66 16.14
CA GLY A 188 -20.71 -3.15 15.72
C GLY A 188 -21.05 -2.93 14.24
N ILE A 189 -20.06 -2.55 13.40
CA ILE A 189 -20.24 -2.38 11.97
C ILE A 189 -20.05 -3.74 11.29
N SER A 190 -21.05 -4.19 10.54
CA SER A 190 -21.01 -5.50 9.89
C SER A 190 -19.94 -5.56 8.77
N GLN A 191 -19.47 -6.77 8.46
CA GLN A 191 -18.52 -6.98 7.37
C GLN A 191 -19.07 -6.48 6.02
N ARG A 192 -20.37 -6.65 5.78
CA ARG A 192 -21.02 -6.17 4.54
C ARG A 192 -20.96 -4.66 4.37
N GLU A 193 -21.08 -3.92 5.46
CA GLU A 193 -20.95 -2.46 5.48
C GLU A 193 -19.49 -2.01 5.35
N SER A 194 -18.55 -2.81 5.85
CA SER A 194 -17.12 -2.52 5.79
C SER A 194 -16.51 -2.77 4.41
N VAL A 195 -17.01 -3.75 3.64
CA VAL A 195 -16.49 -4.13 2.32
C VAL A 195 -16.43 -2.99 1.32
N PRO A 196 -17.44 -2.10 1.15
CA PRO A 196 -17.37 -0.99 0.20
C PRO A 196 -16.21 -0.03 0.44
N PHE A 197 -15.80 0.15 1.69
CA PHE A 197 -14.68 1.03 2.05
C PHE A 197 -13.32 0.39 1.76
N LEU A 198 -13.24 -0.93 1.71
CA LEU A 198 -12.01 -1.69 1.51
C LEU A 198 -11.91 -2.26 0.09
N SER A 199 -13.02 -2.43 -0.60
CA SER A 199 -13.18 -3.12 -1.89
C SER A 199 -13.23 -2.21 -3.09
N THR A 200 -12.43 -1.19 -3.20
CA THR A 200 -12.20 -0.61 -4.53
C THR A 200 -11.23 -1.50 -5.30
N TYR A 201 -11.76 -2.68 -5.66
CA TYR A 201 -11.10 -3.65 -6.53
C TYR A 201 -11.52 -3.46 -7.97
#